data_02377b5c021d59f4c6b9e8ccf8b387a5
#
_entry.id   02377b5c021d59f4c6b9e8ccf8b387a5
#
_cell.length_a   1.000
_cell.length_b   1.000
_cell.length_c   1.000
_cell.angle_alpha   90.00
_cell.angle_beta   90.00
_cell.angle_gamma   90.00
#
_symmetry.space_group_name_H-M   'P 1'
#
loop_
_entity.id
_entity.type
_entity.pdbx_description
1 polymer ?
#
loop_
_entity_poly.entity_id
_entity_poly.type
_entity_poly.pdbx_seq_one_letter_code
_entity_poly.pdbx_strand_id
1 'polypeptide(L)'
;MFRKLLGVLAAGIVAGTALAPAAQAADNPYGDPNLVSMFNGTDLSAWTSSKTGLWSAKNGVIHGNGTARGWLYYNKAQVGTFRWIFNVRQVKGNHKPTVLIWGTTDPIRDALSAIQFQPPNGGHWDYRPGHNDGGGKLFTQLPHTTIDIKKWAQCELIGDAATGVARMACCPLTGTAATCKGVEVLRFTDKTAGRTGPLALQVHNSGIQDEYRGLYVESPVVTKPGEFLTL
;
A
#
# COMPACT_ATOMS: atom_id res chain seq x y z
N MET A 1 -73.52 2.55 34.23
CA MET A 1 -72.70 3.48 33.35
C MET A 1 -71.29 2.88 33.18
N PHE A 2 -71.06 2.08 32.15
CA PHE A 2 -69.78 1.44 31.88
C PHE A 2 -69.10 2.16 30.72
N ARG A 3 -67.97 2.78 30.97
CA ARG A 3 -67.09 3.35 29.96
C ARG A 3 -66.12 2.26 29.47
N LYS A 4 -66.21 1.94 28.18
CA LYS A 4 -65.23 1.09 27.46
C LYS A 4 -64.04 1.94 27.11
N LEU A 5 -62.83 1.58 27.60
CA LEU A 5 -61.55 2.08 27.08
C LEU A 5 -61.20 1.27 25.82
N LEU A 6 -61.02 1.96 24.70
CA LEU A 6 -60.37 1.42 23.51
C LEU A 6 -58.86 1.59 23.67
N GLY A 7 -58.14 0.49 23.71
CA GLY A 7 -56.70 0.48 23.62
C GLY A 7 -56.27 0.51 22.14
N VAL A 8 -55.48 1.51 21.78
CA VAL A 8 -54.84 1.61 20.47
C VAL A 8 -53.50 0.87 20.53
N LEU A 9 -53.37 -0.25 19.82
CA LEU A 9 -52.09 -0.91 19.57
C LEU A 9 -51.35 -0.12 18.50
N ALA A 10 -50.23 0.49 18.87
CA ALA A 10 -49.29 1.05 17.92
C ALA A 10 -48.35 -0.07 17.45
N ALA A 11 -48.47 -0.48 16.19
CA ALA A 11 -47.56 -1.39 15.53
C ALA A 11 -46.28 -0.61 15.15
N GLY A 12 -45.20 -0.85 15.88
CA GLY A 12 -43.90 -0.31 15.53
C GLY A 12 -43.33 -1.02 14.29
N ILE A 13 -43.14 -0.26 13.20
CA ILE A 13 -42.43 -0.75 12.01
C ILE A 13 -40.95 -0.70 12.35
N VAL A 14 -40.33 -1.86 12.56
CA VAL A 14 -38.85 -1.96 12.62
C VAL A 14 -38.36 -1.91 11.18
N ALA A 15 -37.86 -0.73 10.79
CA ALA A 15 -37.12 -0.58 9.52
C ALA A 15 -35.78 -1.32 9.64
N GLY A 16 -35.75 -2.53 9.14
CA GLY A 16 -34.50 -3.27 8.96
C GLY A 16 -33.62 -2.52 7.95
N THR A 17 -32.52 -1.93 8.40
CA THR A 17 -31.47 -1.45 7.50
C THR A 17 -30.86 -2.67 6.82
N ALA A 18 -31.21 -2.89 5.54
CA ALA A 18 -30.50 -3.84 4.70
C ALA A 18 -29.06 -3.38 4.60
N LEU A 19 -28.13 -4.14 5.16
CA LEU A 19 -26.70 -3.98 4.89
C LEU A 19 -26.53 -4.15 3.39
N ALA A 20 -25.99 -3.12 2.72
CA ALA A 20 -25.58 -3.24 1.33
C ALA A 20 -24.62 -4.45 1.24
N PRO A 21 -24.77 -5.31 0.21
CA PRO A 21 -23.84 -6.42 0.01
C PRO A 21 -22.44 -5.83 -0.05
N ALA A 22 -21.53 -6.33 0.79
CA ALA A 22 -20.12 -6.01 0.70
C ALA A 22 -19.71 -6.32 -0.75
N ALA A 23 -19.14 -5.34 -1.44
CA ALA A 23 -18.57 -5.56 -2.76
C ALA A 23 -17.69 -6.80 -2.65
N GLN A 24 -18.04 -7.86 -3.38
CA GLN A 24 -17.31 -9.12 -3.38
C GLN A 24 -15.86 -8.78 -3.71
N ALA A 25 -14.94 -9.01 -2.77
CA ALA A 25 -13.53 -8.82 -3.00
C ALA A 25 -13.19 -9.63 -4.25
N ALA A 26 -12.77 -8.94 -5.32
CA ALA A 26 -12.34 -9.63 -6.54
C ALA A 26 -11.30 -10.67 -6.13
N ASP A 27 -11.45 -11.91 -6.62
CA ASP A 27 -10.56 -13.02 -6.30
C ASP A 27 -9.11 -12.57 -6.48
N ASN A 28 -8.44 -12.29 -5.35
CA ASN A 28 -7.03 -11.92 -5.41
C ASN A 28 -6.19 -13.17 -5.65
N PRO A 29 -5.07 -13.06 -6.36
CA PRO A 29 -4.28 -14.22 -6.77
C PRO A 29 -3.53 -14.90 -5.60
N TYR A 30 -3.64 -14.37 -4.39
CA TYR A 30 -2.94 -14.86 -3.19
C TYR A 30 -3.82 -15.78 -2.32
N GLY A 31 -5.13 -15.87 -2.63
CA GLY A 31 -6.06 -16.73 -1.90
C GLY A 31 -6.37 -16.26 -0.47
N ASP A 32 -6.05 -15.04 -0.11
CA ASP A 32 -6.36 -14.47 1.20
C ASP A 32 -7.58 -13.55 1.13
N PRO A 33 -8.73 -13.92 1.73
CA PRO A 33 -9.96 -13.14 1.65
C PRO A 33 -9.88 -11.77 2.34
N ASN A 34 -8.84 -11.53 3.17
CA ASN A 34 -8.64 -10.27 3.88
C ASN A 34 -7.86 -9.23 3.05
N LEU A 35 -7.27 -9.63 1.93
CA LEU A 35 -6.61 -8.72 1.01
C LEU A 35 -7.63 -7.93 0.19
N VAL A 36 -7.62 -6.61 0.38
CA VAL A 36 -8.49 -5.66 -0.34
C VAL A 36 -7.72 -5.03 -1.49
N SER A 37 -8.31 -5.01 -2.68
CA SER A 37 -7.73 -4.31 -3.83
C SER A 37 -7.71 -2.80 -3.57
N MET A 38 -6.55 -2.18 -3.78
CA MET A 38 -6.34 -0.73 -3.67
C MET A 38 -6.58 0.01 -4.99
N PHE A 39 -6.77 -0.71 -6.09
CA PHE A 39 -6.90 -0.12 -7.42
C PHE A 39 -7.97 -0.86 -8.23
N ASN A 40 -8.90 -0.11 -8.79
CA ASN A 40 -10.02 -0.66 -9.58
C ASN A 40 -9.65 -1.00 -11.03
N GLY A 41 -8.39 -0.76 -11.44
CA GLY A 41 -7.88 -1.02 -12.79
C GLY A 41 -8.17 0.08 -13.82
N THR A 42 -8.99 1.07 -13.49
CA THR A 42 -9.49 2.08 -14.45
C THR A 42 -9.12 3.51 -14.13
N ASP A 43 -9.20 3.92 -12.86
CA ASP A 43 -8.99 5.31 -12.44
C ASP A 43 -8.28 5.43 -11.09
N LEU A 44 -7.95 6.66 -10.70
CA LEU A 44 -7.27 6.98 -9.45
C LEU A 44 -8.22 7.51 -8.36
N SER A 45 -9.50 7.18 -8.38
CA SER A 45 -10.51 7.68 -7.42
C SER A 45 -10.24 7.27 -5.96
N ALA A 46 -9.48 6.17 -5.76
CA ALA A 46 -9.01 5.72 -4.45
C ALA A 46 -7.66 6.34 -4.02
N TRP A 47 -7.13 7.26 -4.81
CA TRP A 47 -5.79 7.81 -4.64
C TRP A 47 -5.79 9.32 -4.72
N THR A 48 -4.85 9.97 -4.03
CA THR A 48 -4.64 11.42 -4.10
C THR A 48 -3.21 11.71 -4.54
N SER A 49 -3.10 12.48 -5.62
CA SER A 49 -1.81 12.90 -6.19
C SER A 49 -1.32 14.20 -5.56
N SER A 50 -0.04 14.27 -5.25
CA SER A 50 0.61 15.50 -4.79
C SER A 50 0.77 16.55 -5.89
N LYS A 51 0.64 16.16 -7.17
CA LYS A 51 0.76 17.04 -8.33
C LYS A 51 -0.18 16.59 -9.45
N THR A 52 -0.93 17.53 -10.00
CA THR A 52 -1.80 17.29 -11.15
C THR A 52 -0.99 16.75 -12.34
N GLY A 53 -1.51 15.74 -13.02
CA GLY A 53 -0.94 15.15 -14.22
C GLY A 53 0.32 14.33 -14.02
N LEU A 54 0.84 14.17 -12.78
CA LEU A 54 2.00 13.33 -12.50
C LEU A 54 1.68 11.83 -12.59
N TRP A 55 0.45 11.46 -12.29
CA TRP A 55 -0.02 10.08 -12.25
C TRP A 55 -1.21 9.87 -13.16
N SER A 56 -1.30 8.70 -13.75
CA SER A 56 -2.44 8.27 -14.55
C SER A 56 -2.72 6.79 -14.36
N ALA A 57 -3.95 6.37 -14.70
CA ALA A 57 -4.35 4.97 -14.72
C ALA A 57 -4.72 4.58 -16.15
N LYS A 58 -4.20 3.43 -16.61
CA LYS A 58 -4.53 2.88 -17.94
C LYS A 58 -4.27 1.39 -17.96
N ASN A 59 -5.20 0.61 -18.52
CA ASN A 59 -5.06 -0.83 -18.75
C ASN A 59 -4.65 -1.62 -17.49
N GLY A 60 -5.25 -1.32 -16.34
CA GLY A 60 -4.94 -2.00 -15.08
C GLY A 60 -3.62 -1.59 -14.43
N VAL A 61 -3.00 -0.51 -14.90
CA VAL A 61 -1.68 -0.04 -14.44
C VAL A 61 -1.76 1.42 -13.99
N ILE A 62 -1.14 1.73 -12.86
CA ILE A 62 -0.86 3.09 -12.41
C ILE A 62 0.51 3.50 -12.96
N HIS A 63 0.55 4.63 -13.65
CA HIS A 63 1.75 5.18 -14.29
C HIS A 63 2.19 6.48 -13.62
N GLY A 64 3.44 6.52 -13.13
CA GLY A 64 4.14 7.75 -12.81
C GLY A 64 4.89 8.25 -14.04
N ASN A 65 4.54 9.44 -14.56
CA ASN A 65 5.02 9.92 -15.86
C ASN A 65 6.37 10.63 -15.83
N GLY A 66 6.96 10.82 -14.65
CA GLY A 66 8.30 11.37 -14.50
C GLY A 66 8.46 12.87 -14.82
N THR A 67 7.40 13.63 -14.90
CA THR A 67 7.49 15.08 -15.15
C THR A 67 8.04 15.85 -13.95
N ALA A 68 7.91 15.31 -12.75
CA ALA A 68 8.39 15.93 -11.52
C ALA A 68 8.58 14.87 -10.41
N ARG A 69 9.21 15.26 -9.30
CA ARG A 69 9.13 14.55 -8.02
C ARG A 69 7.72 14.69 -7.43
N GLY A 70 7.15 13.62 -6.91
CA GLY A 70 5.88 13.63 -6.21
C GLY A 70 5.41 12.24 -5.82
N TRP A 71 4.26 12.17 -5.17
CA TRP A 71 3.69 10.94 -4.64
C TRP A 71 2.21 10.83 -4.94
N LEU A 72 1.72 9.59 -4.87
CA LEU A 72 0.34 9.20 -5.00
C LEU A 72 -0.02 8.37 -3.78
N TYR A 73 -0.85 8.89 -2.86
CA TYR A 73 -1.20 8.16 -1.66
C TYR A 73 -2.62 7.59 -1.70
N TYR A 74 -2.78 6.41 -1.12
CA TYR A 74 -4.08 5.75 -0.98
C TYR A 74 -4.94 6.52 0.01
N ASN A 75 -6.13 6.96 -0.42
CA ASN A 75 -6.98 7.85 0.35
C ASN A 75 -8.17 7.16 1.04
N LYS A 76 -8.27 5.81 0.92
CA LYS A 76 -9.37 5.04 1.50
C LYS A 76 -9.04 4.46 2.87
N ALA A 77 -7.76 4.42 3.25
CA ALA A 77 -7.34 3.91 4.55
C ALA A 77 -6.08 4.60 5.06
N GLN A 78 -6.01 4.75 6.37
CA GLN A 78 -4.79 5.04 7.11
C GLN A 78 -4.42 3.76 7.85
N VAL A 79 -3.21 3.26 7.66
CA VAL A 79 -2.79 1.96 8.17
C VAL A 79 -1.58 2.09 9.11
N GLY A 80 -1.59 1.32 10.20
CA GLY A 80 -0.45 1.21 11.11
C GLY A 80 0.24 -0.14 10.95
N THR A 81 -0.50 -1.23 11.22
CA THR A 81 -0.06 -2.59 10.97
C THR A 81 -0.72 -3.08 9.70
N PHE A 82 0.09 -3.54 8.74
CA PHE A 82 -0.41 -3.86 7.41
C PHE A 82 0.45 -4.91 6.70
N ARG A 83 -0.16 -5.57 5.73
CA ARG A 83 0.47 -6.28 4.61
C ARG A 83 0.10 -5.54 3.34
N TRP A 84 1.07 -5.21 2.52
CA TRP A 84 0.86 -4.56 1.23
C TRP A 84 1.58 -5.33 0.14
N ILE A 85 0.82 -5.89 -0.81
CA ILE A 85 1.35 -6.60 -1.96
C ILE A 85 1.13 -5.75 -3.20
N PHE A 86 2.16 -5.64 -4.04
CA PHE A 86 2.10 -4.87 -5.28
C PHE A 86 3.12 -5.37 -6.29
N ASN A 87 2.82 -5.16 -7.56
CA ASN A 87 3.75 -5.39 -8.65
C ASN A 87 4.27 -4.05 -9.14
N VAL A 88 5.57 -3.99 -9.42
CA VAL A 88 6.28 -2.77 -9.79
C VAL A 88 7.30 -3.00 -10.89
N ARG A 89 7.48 -2.01 -11.75
CA ARG A 89 8.63 -1.92 -12.68
C ARG A 89 8.97 -0.47 -12.97
N GLN A 90 10.20 -0.23 -13.42
CA GLN A 90 10.62 1.05 -13.94
C GLN A 90 10.66 1.01 -15.47
N VAL A 91 9.93 1.91 -16.12
CA VAL A 91 9.92 2.04 -17.58
C VAL A 91 11.09 2.91 -18.05
N LYS A 92 11.36 4.00 -17.32
CA LYS A 92 12.42 4.96 -17.65
C LYS A 92 13.11 5.45 -16.37
N GLY A 93 14.38 5.78 -16.52
CA GLY A 93 15.22 6.31 -15.43
C GLY A 93 16.20 5.27 -14.89
N ASN A 94 16.93 5.67 -13.86
CA ASN A 94 17.99 4.89 -13.22
C ASN A 94 17.90 4.85 -11.69
N HIS A 95 16.88 5.49 -11.12
CA HIS A 95 16.58 5.38 -9.69
C HIS A 95 15.54 4.30 -9.49
N LYS A 96 15.76 3.42 -8.53
CA LYS A 96 14.79 2.34 -8.21
C LYS A 96 13.38 2.91 -7.96
N PRO A 97 12.32 2.19 -8.32
CA PRO A 97 10.96 2.52 -7.89
C PRO A 97 10.88 2.72 -6.38
N THR A 98 9.97 3.56 -5.92
CA THR A 98 9.86 3.92 -4.51
C THR A 98 8.45 3.84 -4.00
N VAL A 99 8.31 3.36 -2.75
CA VAL A 99 7.07 3.31 -1.99
C VAL A 99 7.26 3.92 -0.62
N LEU A 100 6.19 4.46 -0.04
CA LEU A 100 6.20 5.19 1.22
C LEU A 100 5.21 4.55 2.20
N ILE A 101 5.64 4.40 3.46
CA ILE A 101 4.82 3.91 4.55
C ILE A 101 4.88 4.84 5.76
N TRP A 102 3.88 4.75 6.63
CA TRP A 102 3.81 5.51 7.88
C TRP A 102 3.99 7.02 7.69
N GLY A 103 3.50 7.52 6.55
CA GLY A 103 3.50 8.94 6.25
C GLY A 103 2.44 9.71 7.04
N THR A 104 2.40 11.04 6.84
CA THR A 104 1.33 11.89 7.34
C THR A 104 0.82 12.82 6.24
N THR A 105 -0.49 13.06 6.25
CA THR A 105 -1.15 14.01 5.36
C THR A 105 -1.52 15.31 6.07
N ASP A 106 -1.22 15.43 7.37
CA ASP A 106 -1.45 16.63 8.17
C ASP A 106 -0.27 16.88 9.13
N PRO A 107 0.57 17.89 8.89
CA PRO A 107 0.68 18.65 7.64
C PRO A 107 1.32 17.82 6.53
N ILE A 108 0.95 18.07 5.27
CA ILE A 108 1.60 17.48 4.12
C ILE A 108 3.01 18.08 3.97
N ARG A 109 4.02 17.21 3.95
CA ARG A 109 5.43 17.55 3.74
C ARG A 109 6.03 16.68 2.65
N ASP A 110 7.31 16.92 2.29
CA ASP A 110 8.01 16.11 1.28
C ASP A 110 7.91 14.61 1.62
N ALA A 111 7.58 13.83 0.61
CA ALA A 111 7.36 12.38 0.73
C ALA A 111 6.49 12.00 1.95
N LEU A 112 5.52 12.86 2.32
CA LEU A 112 4.62 12.66 3.46
C LEU A 112 5.34 12.52 4.81
N SER A 113 6.59 12.95 4.95
CA SER A 113 7.44 12.64 6.10
C SER A 113 7.47 11.15 6.44
N ALA A 114 7.45 10.30 5.42
CA ALA A 114 7.32 8.85 5.50
C ALA A 114 8.67 8.13 5.55
N ILE A 115 8.62 6.83 5.78
CA ILE A 115 9.71 5.91 5.50
C ILE A 115 9.57 5.45 4.06
N GLN A 116 10.61 5.65 3.25
CA GLN A 116 10.71 5.19 1.87
C GLN A 116 11.42 3.85 1.78
N PHE A 117 10.91 2.94 0.98
CA PHE A 117 11.61 1.75 0.51
C PHE A 117 11.74 1.74 -1.01
N GLN A 118 12.73 0.98 -1.50
CA GLN A 118 13.11 0.93 -2.92
C GLN A 118 12.96 -0.49 -3.48
N PRO A 119 11.72 -0.94 -3.79
CA PRO A 119 11.52 -2.21 -4.47
C PRO A 119 12.19 -2.23 -5.86
N PRO A 120 12.49 -3.44 -6.42
CA PRO A 120 12.39 -4.73 -5.76
C PRO A 120 13.65 -5.16 -5.01
N ASN A 121 14.72 -4.39 -5.05
CA ASN A 121 16.03 -4.81 -4.54
C ASN A 121 16.38 -4.22 -3.18
N GLY A 122 15.45 -3.53 -2.55
CA GLY A 122 15.69 -2.86 -1.30
C GLY A 122 16.45 -1.53 -1.46
N GLY A 123 16.50 -0.80 -0.40
CA GLY A 123 16.98 0.56 -0.24
C GLY A 123 15.99 1.31 0.64
N HIS A 124 16.44 2.38 1.26
CA HIS A 124 15.70 3.09 2.29
C HIS A 124 16.04 4.58 2.27
N TRP A 125 15.04 5.40 2.63
CA TRP A 125 15.24 6.78 3.01
C TRP A 125 14.22 7.18 4.08
N ASP A 126 14.68 7.93 5.09
CA ASP A 126 13.83 8.42 6.15
C ASP A 126 13.54 9.91 5.94
N TYR A 127 12.28 10.23 5.61
CA TYR A 127 11.84 11.62 5.40
C TYR A 127 11.23 12.26 6.64
N ARG A 128 11.27 11.59 7.78
CA ARG A 128 10.76 12.19 9.02
C ARG A 128 11.59 13.41 9.39
N PRO A 129 10.96 14.47 9.97
CA PRO A 129 11.71 15.62 10.45
C PRO A 129 12.82 15.21 11.45
N GLY A 130 14.03 15.71 11.20
CA GLY A 130 15.20 15.40 12.03
C GLY A 130 15.97 14.11 11.65
N HIS A 131 15.43 13.29 10.73
CA HIS A 131 16.10 12.09 10.23
C HIS A 131 16.79 12.37 8.89
N ASN A 132 16.07 12.42 7.80
CA ASN A 132 16.53 12.76 6.45
C ASN A 132 17.83 12.01 6.04
N ASP A 133 17.80 10.70 6.22
CA ASP A 133 18.95 9.83 5.93
C ASP A 133 18.52 8.52 5.22
N GLY A 134 19.48 7.83 4.64
CA GLY A 134 19.32 6.54 3.98
C GLY A 134 20.32 5.52 4.51
N GLY A 135 19.83 4.42 5.07
CA GLY A 135 20.67 3.35 5.62
C GLY A 135 20.89 3.45 7.12
N GLY A 136 22.12 3.17 7.57
CA GLY A 136 22.45 3.19 8.98
C GLY A 136 21.98 1.96 9.76
N LYS A 137 21.91 2.09 11.11
CA LYS A 137 21.60 0.95 12.00
C LYS A 137 20.16 0.50 11.96
N LEU A 138 19.26 1.33 11.43
CA LEU A 138 17.82 1.08 11.40
C LEU A 138 17.39 0.23 10.21
N PHE A 139 18.24 0.12 9.21
CA PHE A 139 17.97 -0.56 7.94
C PHE A 139 19.00 -1.66 7.68
N THR A 140 18.53 -2.83 7.28
CA THR A 140 19.37 -3.96 6.87
C THR A 140 18.99 -4.39 5.46
N GLN A 141 19.94 -4.30 4.55
CA GLN A 141 19.87 -4.93 3.24
C GLN A 141 20.19 -6.41 3.39
N LEU A 142 19.27 -7.28 2.98
CA LEU A 142 19.46 -8.72 3.07
C LEU A 142 20.07 -9.28 1.77
N PRO A 143 20.90 -10.34 1.84
CA PRO A 143 21.45 -10.97 0.66
C PRO A 143 20.36 -11.57 -0.24
N HIS A 144 20.38 -11.23 -1.51
CA HIS A 144 19.46 -11.77 -2.52
C HIS A 144 20.03 -11.61 -3.93
N THR A 145 19.49 -12.35 -4.89
CA THR A 145 19.78 -12.14 -6.30
C THR A 145 19.13 -10.84 -6.78
N THR A 146 19.91 -9.99 -7.44
CA THR A 146 19.40 -8.73 -7.99
C THR A 146 18.29 -8.96 -9.01
N ILE A 147 17.16 -8.33 -8.80
CA ILE A 147 16.00 -8.35 -9.69
C ILE A 147 16.12 -7.18 -10.67
N ASP A 148 15.91 -7.45 -11.97
CA ASP A 148 15.91 -6.42 -13.01
C ASP A 148 14.71 -5.47 -12.82
N ILE A 149 15.00 -4.22 -12.45
CA ILE A 149 13.96 -3.21 -12.19
C ILE A 149 13.15 -2.83 -13.45
N LYS A 150 13.61 -3.17 -14.64
CA LYS A 150 12.89 -2.90 -15.91
C LYS A 150 11.82 -3.95 -16.20
N LYS A 151 11.82 -5.05 -15.48
CA LYS A 151 10.82 -6.12 -15.56
C LYS A 151 9.87 -6.03 -14.39
N TRP A 152 8.68 -6.61 -14.54
CA TRP A 152 7.74 -6.71 -13.45
C TRP A 152 8.32 -7.54 -12.31
N ALA A 153 8.26 -7.01 -11.12
CA ALA A 153 8.56 -7.70 -9.88
C ALA A 153 7.35 -7.61 -8.95
N GLN A 154 7.05 -8.68 -8.23
CA GLN A 154 6.12 -8.67 -7.13
C GLN A 154 6.88 -8.37 -5.85
N CYS A 155 6.34 -7.50 -5.01
CA CYS A 155 6.83 -7.26 -3.67
C CYS A 155 5.68 -7.37 -2.65
N GLU A 156 5.99 -7.89 -1.48
CA GLU A 156 5.16 -7.87 -0.29
C GLU A 156 5.90 -7.08 0.79
N LEU A 157 5.26 -6.04 1.29
CA LEU A 157 5.76 -5.19 2.37
C LEU A 157 4.85 -5.36 3.58
N ILE A 158 5.40 -5.83 4.68
CA ILE A 158 4.70 -5.91 5.96
C ILE A 158 5.26 -4.87 6.92
N GLY A 159 4.36 -4.22 7.66
CA GLY A 159 4.70 -3.22 8.65
C GLY A 159 3.90 -3.40 9.92
N ASP A 160 4.56 -3.22 11.06
CA ASP A 160 3.95 -3.21 12.38
C ASP A 160 4.29 -1.91 13.09
N ALA A 161 3.31 -1.01 13.18
CA ALA A 161 3.48 0.29 13.80
C ALA A 161 3.79 0.22 15.30
N ALA A 162 3.35 -0.82 16.00
CA ALA A 162 3.59 -0.96 17.44
C ALA A 162 5.07 -1.23 17.75
N THR A 163 5.73 -1.97 16.87
CA THR A 163 7.16 -2.30 17.02
C THR A 163 8.07 -1.42 16.17
N GLY A 164 7.53 -0.70 15.18
CA GLY A 164 8.30 0.05 14.18
C GLY A 164 9.11 -0.84 13.25
N VAL A 165 8.71 -2.11 13.10
CA VAL A 165 9.34 -3.06 12.19
C VAL A 165 8.64 -3.05 10.85
N ALA A 166 9.41 -2.91 9.77
CA ALA A 166 8.93 -3.14 8.42
C ALA A 166 9.89 -4.08 7.66
N ARG A 167 9.33 -4.98 6.86
CA ARG A 167 10.07 -5.99 6.11
C ARG A 167 9.51 -6.10 4.70
N MET A 168 10.37 -6.31 3.72
CA MET A 168 9.94 -6.47 2.33
C MET A 168 10.55 -7.72 1.71
N ALA A 169 9.70 -8.51 1.05
CA ALA A 169 10.10 -9.65 0.24
C ALA A 169 9.70 -9.39 -1.22
N CYS A 170 10.59 -9.76 -2.17
CA CYS A 170 10.34 -9.55 -3.60
C CYS A 170 10.76 -10.76 -4.43
N CYS A 171 10.17 -10.87 -5.63
CA CYS A 171 10.52 -11.84 -6.66
C CYS A 171 10.28 -11.29 -8.07
N PRO A 172 11.03 -11.75 -9.09
CA PRO A 172 10.73 -11.42 -10.48
C PRO A 172 9.47 -12.14 -10.95
N LEU A 173 8.54 -11.40 -11.56
CA LEU A 173 7.40 -11.99 -12.27
C LEU A 173 7.82 -12.41 -13.67
N THR A 174 7.67 -13.69 -13.99
CA THR A 174 8.04 -14.26 -15.29
C THR A 174 6.82 -14.63 -16.12
N GLY A 175 6.86 -14.32 -17.42
CA GLY A 175 5.77 -14.63 -18.35
C GLY A 175 4.43 -14.03 -17.92
N THR A 176 3.40 -14.87 -17.86
CA THR A 176 2.03 -14.49 -17.45
C THR A 176 1.72 -14.79 -15.99
N ALA A 177 2.72 -15.13 -15.16
CA ALA A 177 2.51 -15.47 -13.76
C ALA A 177 1.85 -14.31 -13.00
N ALA A 178 0.78 -14.61 -12.25
CA ALA A 178 0.09 -13.65 -11.40
C ALA A 178 0.83 -13.42 -10.09
N THR A 179 1.54 -14.45 -9.59
CA THR A 179 2.29 -14.42 -8.33
C THR A 179 3.64 -15.13 -8.49
N CYS A 180 4.55 -14.89 -7.55
CA CYS A 180 5.81 -15.62 -7.45
C CYS A 180 6.21 -15.81 -5.99
N LYS A 181 7.18 -16.71 -5.75
CA LYS A 181 7.79 -16.90 -4.44
C LYS A 181 8.96 -15.93 -4.27
N GLY A 182 8.84 -15.09 -3.24
CA GLY A 182 9.80 -14.04 -2.95
C GLY A 182 10.96 -14.51 -2.06
N VAL A 183 11.91 -13.60 -1.89
CA VAL A 183 12.91 -13.66 -0.82
C VAL A 183 12.87 -12.33 -0.07
N GLU A 184 13.12 -12.36 1.23
CA GLU A 184 13.20 -11.14 2.01
C GLU A 184 14.43 -10.33 1.57
N VAL A 185 14.22 -9.08 1.16
CA VAL A 185 15.26 -8.21 0.60
C VAL A 185 15.71 -7.10 1.54
N LEU A 186 14.85 -6.73 2.49
CA LEU A 186 15.17 -5.70 3.48
C LEU A 186 14.41 -5.88 4.79
N ARG A 187 15.00 -5.32 5.83
CA ARG A 187 14.39 -5.14 7.15
C ARG A 187 14.73 -3.76 7.69
N PHE A 188 13.72 -3.10 8.25
CA PHE A 188 13.82 -1.81 8.92
C PHE A 188 13.29 -1.95 10.34
N THR A 189 13.93 -1.30 11.31
CA THR A 189 13.47 -1.33 12.71
C THR A 189 13.74 0.01 13.37
N ASP A 190 12.65 0.73 13.69
CA ASP A 190 12.70 1.92 14.53
C ASP A 190 11.35 2.13 15.21
N LYS A 191 11.31 1.93 16.54
CA LYS A 191 10.10 2.09 17.35
C LYS A 191 9.43 3.47 17.21
N THR A 192 10.20 4.50 16.84
CA THR A 192 9.69 5.86 16.67
C THR A 192 9.10 6.11 15.28
N ALA A 193 9.30 5.20 14.32
CA ALA A 193 8.80 5.34 12.97
C ALA A 193 7.36 4.88 12.79
N GLY A 194 6.94 3.87 13.58
CA GLY A 194 5.62 3.26 13.45
C GLY A 194 4.51 4.24 13.80
N ARG A 195 3.60 4.47 12.85
CA ARG A 195 2.40 5.29 13.02
C ARG A 195 1.31 4.87 12.05
N THR A 196 0.10 5.32 12.30
CA THR A 196 -0.98 5.21 11.33
C THR A 196 -0.84 6.29 10.27
N GLY A 197 -0.84 5.90 9.01
CA GLY A 197 -0.70 6.80 7.88
C GLY A 197 -1.03 6.13 6.53
N PRO A 198 -1.06 6.88 5.42
CA PRO A 198 -1.33 6.32 4.12
C PRO A 198 -0.14 5.51 3.60
N LEU A 199 -0.45 4.51 2.77
CA LEU A 199 0.51 3.89 1.85
C LEU A 199 0.61 4.76 0.59
N ALA A 200 1.81 4.94 0.05
CA ALA A 200 1.97 5.77 -1.13
C ALA A 200 3.03 5.25 -2.10
N LEU A 201 2.81 5.56 -3.38
CA LEU A 201 3.76 5.40 -4.47
C LEU A 201 4.50 6.72 -4.67
N GLN A 202 5.77 6.68 -5.10
CA GLN A 202 6.54 7.91 -5.31
C GLN A 202 7.26 7.88 -6.67
N VAL A 203 7.20 8.98 -7.41
CA VAL A 203 8.17 9.34 -8.44
C VAL A 203 9.29 10.11 -7.74
N HIS A 204 10.46 9.51 -7.61
CA HIS A 204 11.55 10.05 -6.80
C HIS A 204 12.09 11.39 -7.33
N ASN A 205 12.25 11.53 -8.64
CA ASN A 205 12.66 12.78 -9.31
C ASN A 205 12.19 12.80 -10.77
N SER A 206 12.33 13.95 -11.42
CA SER A 206 12.01 14.06 -12.84
C SER A 206 12.85 13.09 -13.69
N GLY A 207 12.30 12.62 -14.81
CA GLY A 207 12.91 11.66 -15.71
C GLY A 207 12.67 10.19 -15.33
N ILE A 208 12.08 9.89 -14.18
CA ILE A 208 11.75 8.53 -13.74
C ILE A 208 10.29 8.23 -14.09
N GLN A 209 10.08 7.08 -14.74
CA GLN A 209 8.74 6.55 -15.02
C GLN A 209 8.63 5.16 -14.41
N ASP A 210 7.79 5.05 -13.39
CA ASP A 210 7.51 3.80 -12.69
C ASP A 210 6.06 3.38 -12.95
N GLU A 211 5.84 2.09 -12.96
CA GLU A 211 4.52 1.48 -13.13
C GLU A 211 4.22 0.54 -11.98
N TYR A 212 2.93 0.56 -11.56
CA TYR A 212 2.43 -0.28 -10.47
C TYR A 212 1.12 -0.93 -10.87
N ARG A 213 0.91 -2.20 -10.48
CA ARG A 213 -0.34 -2.93 -10.66
C ARG A 213 -0.54 -3.99 -9.59
N GLY A 214 -1.73 -4.60 -9.50
CA GLY A 214 -1.98 -5.68 -8.54
C GLY A 214 -1.69 -5.25 -7.11
N LEU A 215 -2.22 -4.09 -6.71
CA LEU A 215 -2.01 -3.53 -5.38
C LEU A 215 -3.11 -4.02 -4.44
N TYR A 216 -2.70 -4.72 -3.38
CA TYR A 216 -3.60 -5.27 -2.36
C TYR A 216 -3.10 -4.92 -0.97
N VAL A 217 -4.01 -4.65 -0.06
CA VAL A 217 -3.70 -4.35 1.34
C VAL A 217 -4.56 -5.18 2.28
N GLU A 218 -3.96 -5.65 3.37
CA GLU A 218 -4.63 -6.18 4.55
C GLU A 218 -4.25 -5.32 5.75
N SER A 219 -5.23 -4.76 6.44
CA SER A 219 -5.00 -3.98 7.67
C SER A 219 -6.29 -3.93 8.51
N PRO A 220 -6.24 -4.38 9.78
CA PRO A 220 -5.09 -5.03 10.43
C PRO A 220 -4.76 -6.38 9.79
N VAL A 221 -3.54 -6.85 9.97
CA VAL A 221 -3.11 -8.17 9.46
C VAL A 221 -3.63 -9.27 10.38
N VAL A 222 -4.54 -10.09 9.89
CA VAL A 222 -5.13 -11.23 10.59
C VAL A 222 -4.64 -12.57 10.03
N THR A 223 -4.29 -12.60 8.74
CA THR A 223 -3.72 -13.79 8.10
C THR A 223 -2.22 -13.82 8.32
N LYS A 224 -1.72 -14.83 9.02
CA LYS A 224 -0.27 -15.02 9.32
C LYS A 224 0.41 -13.72 9.76
N PRO A 225 0.05 -13.14 10.92
CA PRO A 225 0.65 -11.90 11.41
C PRO A 225 2.18 -12.01 11.50
N GLY A 226 2.89 -11.02 10.94
CA GLY A 226 4.35 -10.98 10.93
C GLY A 226 5.04 -11.91 9.94
N GLU A 227 4.31 -12.75 9.19
CA GLU A 227 4.83 -13.63 8.15
C GLU A 227 4.44 -13.12 6.76
N PHE A 228 5.25 -13.43 5.76
CA PHE A 228 4.92 -13.16 4.36
C PHE A 228 3.97 -14.23 3.79
N LEU A 229 3.02 -13.82 2.96
CA LEU A 229 2.21 -14.75 2.15
C LEU A 229 2.97 -15.27 0.92
N THR A 230 3.93 -14.49 0.45
CA THR A 230 4.62 -14.72 -0.83
C THR A 230 5.99 -15.40 -0.70
N LEU A 231 6.38 -15.85 0.51
CA LEU A 231 7.60 -16.66 0.72
C LEU A 231 7.37 -18.15 0.52
#